data_1bbb62af6b4deafd574b24c8dccf85e3
#
_entry.id   1bbb62af6b4deafd574b24c8dccf85e3
#
_cell.length_a   1.000
_cell.length_b   1.000
_cell.length_c   1.000
_cell.angle_alpha   90.00
_cell.angle_beta   90.00
_cell.angle_gamma   90.00
#
_symmetry.space_group_name_H-M   'P 1'
#
loop_
_entity.id
_entity.type
_entity.pdbx_description
1 polymer ?
#
loop_
_entity_poly.entity_id
_entity_poly.type
_entity_poly.pdbx_seq_one_letter_code
_entity_poly.pdbx_strand_id
1 'polypeptide(L)'
;MGWGGEEEFAKPPKYPYFICKKYIPPQNNHTHIVSCREDAVSEIVSFLLILGVVAAGVGIYAAVAEPEIFKAEERQHLESAAERFSSLKSDIDRLWVLGTPGDSGSKLLPLGAADRTSSGTLSFGKGTPIRFSHTEGEKTASLLRLDYTYRAFQYHIVYEGGAVFSAGDILLPAAAGETKAVLICTDQTDDVILANTPAAVTYMFQKTETFSGIENLQIAESPYSGYWQDTLAGSETVTLVYCTLFAEAVP
;
A
#
# COMPACT_ATOMS: atom_id res chain seq x y z
N MET A 1 -38.29 -25.22 -24.08
CA MET A 1 -37.11 -26.01 -24.50
C MET A 1 -36.33 -26.34 -23.25
N GLY A 2 -36.54 -27.56 -22.75
CA GLY A 2 -35.91 -28.00 -21.52
C GLY A 2 -34.57 -28.67 -21.82
N TRP A 3 -33.65 -28.50 -20.90
CA TRP A 3 -32.49 -29.40 -20.77
C TRP A 3 -32.42 -29.79 -19.30
N GLY A 4 -32.93 -31.02 -19.03
CA GLY A 4 -32.63 -31.74 -17.83
C GLY A 4 -31.36 -32.53 -18.05
N GLY A 5 -30.38 -32.34 -17.21
CA GLY A 5 -29.20 -33.17 -17.08
C GLY A 5 -29.25 -33.83 -15.73
N GLU A 6 -29.63 -35.13 -15.71
CA GLU A 6 -29.52 -36.01 -14.54
C GLU A 6 -28.04 -36.36 -14.34
N GLU A 7 -27.45 -35.91 -13.25
CA GLU A 7 -26.14 -36.35 -12.79
C GLU A 7 -26.28 -37.74 -12.13
N GLU A 8 -25.78 -38.72 -12.84
CA GLU A 8 -25.67 -40.12 -12.41
C GLU A 8 -24.60 -40.24 -11.33
N PHE A 9 -25.03 -40.43 -10.08
CA PHE A 9 -24.15 -40.70 -8.94
C PHE A 9 -23.45 -42.05 -9.12
N ALA A 10 -22.15 -42.00 -9.37
CA ALA A 10 -21.27 -43.16 -9.44
C ALA A 10 -21.19 -43.86 -8.07
N LYS A 11 -21.55 -45.16 -8.06
CA LYS A 11 -21.45 -46.04 -6.90
C LYS A 11 -19.99 -46.20 -6.46
N PRO A 12 -19.70 -46.19 -5.15
CA PRO A 12 -18.34 -46.43 -4.64
C PRO A 12 -17.88 -47.87 -4.93
N PRO A 13 -16.58 -48.09 -5.16
CA PRO A 13 -16.02 -49.39 -5.45
C PRO A 13 -16.10 -50.32 -4.22
N LYS A 14 -16.56 -51.56 -4.44
CA LYS A 14 -16.56 -52.63 -3.45
C LYS A 14 -15.10 -53.03 -3.18
N TYR A 15 -14.62 -52.82 -2.00
CA TYR A 15 -13.34 -53.36 -1.55
C TYR A 15 -13.40 -54.89 -1.48
N PRO A 16 -12.43 -55.63 -2.02
CA PRO A 16 -12.36 -57.10 -1.86
C PRO A 16 -11.94 -57.40 -0.41
N TYR A 17 -12.79 -58.12 0.27
CA TYR A 17 -12.45 -58.74 1.54
C TYR A 17 -11.35 -59.78 1.31
N PHE A 18 -10.14 -59.51 1.82
CA PHE A 18 -9.11 -60.53 1.91
C PHE A 18 -9.49 -61.55 2.99
N ILE A 19 -9.97 -62.74 2.54
CA ILE A 19 -10.17 -63.88 3.41
C ILE A 19 -8.79 -64.48 3.68
N CYS A 20 -8.26 -64.27 4.88
CA CYS A 20 -7.12 -65.03 5.35
C CYS A 20 -7.52 -66.52 5.48
N LYS A 21 -7.12 -67.33 4.52
CA LYS A 21 -7.16 -68.77 4.65
C LYS A 21 -6.21 -69.21 5.74
N LYS A 22 -6.77 -69.68 6.86
CA LYS A 22 -6.08 -70.26 8.01
C LYS A 22 -5.41 -71.54 7.55
N TYR A 23 -4.13 -71.52 7.22
CA TYR A 23 -3.32 -72.73 6.97
C TYR A 23 -2.89 -73.25 8.34
N ILE A 24 -3.34 -74.46 8.71
CA ILE A 24 -2.93 -75.16 9.91
C ILE A 24 -1.83 -76.15 9.50
N PRO A 25 -0.53 -75.88 9.82
CA PRO A 25 0.49 -76.91 9.67
C PRO A 25 0.50 -77.87 10.89
N PRO A 26 1.01 -79.11 10.73
CA PRO A 26 1.02 -80.10 11.78
C PRO A 26 1.99 -79.69 12.93
N GLN A 27 1.59 -80.08 14.13
CA GLN A 27 2.30 -79.88 15.39
C GLN A 27 3.75 -80.32 15.28
N ASN A 28 4.69 -79.35 15.47
CA ASN A 28 5.98 -79.63 16.12
C ASN A 28 6.28 -78.45 17.06
N ASN A 29 6.38 -78.78 18.36
CA ASN A 29 6.80 -77.88 19.44
C ASN A 29 8.13 -77.25 19.09
N HIS A 30 8.15 -75.92 19.06
CA HIS A 30 9.12 -75.03 19.69
C HIS A 30 8.95 -73.62 19.20
N THR A 31 8.57 -72.75 20.15
CA THR A 31 8.98 -71.30 20.20
C THR A 31 8.99 -70.51 18.91
N HIS A 32 7.86 -69.84 18.57
CA HIS A 32 7.85 -68.58 17.81
C HIS A 32 6.62 -67.73 18.17
N ILE A 33 6.60 -67.22 19.39
CA ILE A 33 5.65 -66.14 19.77
C ILE A 33 6.45 -64.85 20.01
N VAL A 34 7.25 -64.42 19.06
CA VAL A 34 7.95 -63.11 19.19
C VAL A 34 7.91 -62.30 17.92
N SER A 35 7.50 -62.83 16.75
CA SER A 35 7.63 -62.12 15.45
C SER A 35 6.56 -61.05 15.19
N CYS A 36 5.34 -61.16 15.70
CA CYS A 36 4.26 -60.23 15.34
C CYS A 36 4.30 -58.89 16.09
N ARG A 37 5.14 -58.77 17.12
CA ARG A 37 5.19 -57.51 17.91
C ARG A 37 6.21 -56.55 17.38
N GLU A 38 7.25 -57.03 16.73
CA GLU A 38 8.34 -56.17 16.17
C GLU A 38 7.88 -55.51 14.86
N ASP A 39 7.10 -56.19 14.02
CA ASP A 39 6.59 -55.66 12.77
C ASP A 39 5.61 -54.50 13.00
N ALA A 40 4.72 -54.62 14.00
CA ALA A 40 3.76 -53.57 14.32
C ALA A 40 4.44 -52.31 14.90
N VAL A 41 5.53 -52.47 15.67
CA VAL A 41 6.31 -51.34 16.20
C VAL A 41 7.07 -50.66 15.06
N SER A 42 7.59 -51.42 14.09
CA SER A 42 8.30 -50.88 12.94
C SER A 42 7.39 -50.04 12.03
N GLU A 43 6.14 -50.44 11.82
CA GLU A 43 5.17 -49.64 11.04
C GLU A 43 4.83 -48.31 11.72
N ILE A 44 4.61 -48.31 13.04
CA ILE A 44 4.33 -47.08 13.80
C ILE A 44 5.53 -46.12 13.77
N VAL A 45 6.73 -46.64 13.97
CA VAL A 45 7.95 -45.86 13.90
C VAL A 45 8.18 -45.25 12.52
N SER A 46 7.96 -46.07 11.45
CA SER A 46 8.06 -45.59 10.08
C SER A 46 7.04 -44.50 9.75
N PHE A 47 5.81 -44.61 10.22
CA PHE A 47 4.77 -43.62 10.05
C PHE A 47 5.14 -42.32 10.79
N LEU A 48 5.63 -42.41 12.03
CA LEU A 48 6.07 -41.24 12.82
C LEU A 48 7.28 -40.54 12.18
N LEU A 49 8.21 -41.30 11.60
CA LEU A 49 9.34 -40.73 10.87
C LEU A 49 8.89 -39.96 9.63
N ILE A 50 8.00 -40.54 8.85
CA ILE A 50 7.44 -39.86 7.64
C ILE A 50 6.69 -38.61 8.07
N LEU A 51 5.87 -38.69 9.09
CA LEU A 51 5.14 -37.53 9.62
C LEU A 51 6.09 -36.46 10.10
N GLY A 52 7.17 -36.83 10.80
CA GLY A 52 8.22 -35.92 11.25
C GLY A 52 8.93 -35.20 10.09
N VAL A 53 9.28 -35.95 9.04
CA VAL A 53 9.92 -35.37 7.84
C VAL A 53 8.95 -34.42 7.12
N VAL A 54 7.69 -34.78 6.97
CA VAL A 54 6.68 -33.93 6.35
C VAL A 54 6.47 -32.66 7.19
N ALA A 55 6.32 -32.79 8.50
CA ALA A 55 6.16 -31.64 9.40
C ALA A 55 7.39 -30.71 9.37
N ALA A 56 8.60 -31.28 9.36
CA ALA A 56 9.82 -30.50 9.20
C ALA A 56 9.88 -29.79 7.83
N GLY A 57 9.51 -30.46 6.74
CA GLY A 57 9.44 -29.88 5.40
C GLY A 57 8.45 -28.72 5.31
N VAL A 58 7.26 -28.89 5.86
CA VAL A 58 6.25 -27.82 5.94
C VAL A 58 6.75 -26.65 6.81
N GLY A 59 7.39 -26.94 7.95
CA GLY A 59 7.96 -25.91 8.82
C GLY A 59 9.05 -25.10 8.14
N ILE A 60 9.96 -25.75 7.40
CA ILE A 60 11.02 -25.06 6.64
C ILE A 60 10.39 -24.24 5.51
N TYR A 61 9.42 -24.81 4.78
CA TYR A 61 8.74 -24.09 3.71
C TYR A 61 8.04 -22.83 4.25
N ALA A 62 7.29 -22.95 5.33
CA ALA A 62 6.63 -21.80 5.97
C ALA A 62 7.65 -20.74 6.41
N ALA A 63 8.77 -21.15 7.03
CA ALA A 63 9.80 -20.22 7.49
C ALA A 63 10.51 -19.45 6.36
N VAL A 64 10.61 -20.02 5.16
CA VAL A 64 11.31 -19.42 4.02
C VAL A 64 10.36 -18.72 3.05
N ALA A 65 9.23 -19.33 2.73
CA ALA A 65 8.31 -18.82 1.72
C ALA A 65 7.39 -17.69 2.24
N GLU A 66 6.92 -17.79 3.49
CA GLU A 66 6.07 -16.73 4.06
C GLU A 66 6.71 -15.34 4.02
N PRO A 67 7.97 -15.12 4.45
CA PRO A 67 8.57 -13.80 4.44
C PRO A 67 8.69 -13.19 3.05
N GLU A 68 8.92 -14.00 2.02
CA GLU A 68 9.04 -13.51 0.63
C GLU A 68 7.67 -13.14 0.05
N ILE A 69 6.62 -13.91 0.36
CA ILE A 69 5.25 -13.57 -0.04
C ILE A 69 4.83 -12.26 0.62
N PHE A 70 5.10 -12.08 1.91
CA PHE A 70 4.83 -10.85 2.65
C PHE A 70 5.50 -9.64 2.02
N LYS A 71 6.78 -9.74 1.71
CA LYS A 71 7.53 -8.65 1.06
C LYS A 71 6.96 -8.30 -0.32
N ALA A 72 6.52 -9.30 -1.09
CA ALA A 72 5.93 -9.08 -2.40
C ALA A 72 4.59 -8.33 -2.31
N GLU A 73 3.71 -8.74 -1.40
CA GLU A 73 2.42 -8.08 -1.17
C GLU A 73 2.58 -6.66 -0.64
N GLU A 74 3.54 -6.44 0.26
CA GLU A 74 3.82 -5.11 0.78
C GLU A 74 4.39 -4.17 -0.29
N ARG A 75 5.26 -4.66 -1.17
CA ARG A 75 5.72 -3.89 -2.34
C ARG A 75 4.56 -3.52 -3.26
N GLN A 76 3.68 -4.46 -3.57
CA GLN A 76 2.49 -4.20 -4.37
C GLN A 76 1.59 -3.14 -3.72
N HIS A 77 1.46 -3.17 -2.39
CA HIS A 77 0.72 -2.15 -1.65
C HIS A 77 1.36 -0.77 -1.79
N LEU A 78 2.68 -0.66 -1.67
CA LEU A 78 3.42 0.60 -1.83
C LEU A 78 3.33 1.15 -3.26
N GLU A 79 3.43 0.29 -4.27
CA GLU A 79 3.23 0.66 -5.67
C GLU A 79 1.81 1.19 -5.90
N SER A 80 0.80 0.51 -5.37
CA SER A 80 -0.59 0.97 -5.44
C SER A 80 -0.79 2.31 -4.72
N ALA A 81 -0.15 2.53 -3.58
CA ALA A 81 -0.19 3.81 -2.89
C ALA A 81 0.44 4.92 -3.73
N ALA A 82 1.61 4.69 -4.33
CA ALA A 82 2.30 5.63 -5.20
C ALA A 82 1.45 5.99 -6.45
N GLU A 83 0.81 5.01 -7.07
CA GLU A 83 -0.12 5.24 -8.17
C GLU A 83 -1.32 6.10 -7.76
N ARG A 84 -1.87 5.86 -6.55
CA ARG A 84 -2.99 6.67 -6.02
C ARG A 84 -2.59 8.11 -5.76
N PHE A 85 -1.39 8.36 -5.22
CA PHE A 85 -0.86 9.70 -5.05
C PHE A 85 -0.60 10.41 -6.38
N SER A 86 -0.08 9.68 -7.36
CA SER A 86 0.09 10.18 -8.73
C SER A 86 -1.24 10.55 -9.38
N SER A 87 -2.25 9.71 -9.18
CA SER A 87 -3.60 9.99 -9.65
C SER A 87 -4.25 11.17 -8.91
N LEU A 88 -4.05 11.28 -7.58
CA LEU A 88 -4.52 12.43 -6.80
C LEU A 88 -3.93 13.74 -7.31
N LYS A 89 -2.60 13.76 -7.58
CA LYS A 89 -1.96 14.91 -8.20
C LYS A 89 -2.63 15.29 -9.52
N SER A 90 -2.81 14.31 -10.40
CA SER A 90 -3.42 14.56 -11.72
C SER A 90 -4.86 15.08 -11.61
N ASP A 91 -5.62 14.59 -10.63
CA ASP A 91 -6.97 15.05 -10.38
C ASP A 91 -7.00 16.49 -9.84
N ILE A 92 -6.07 16.85 -8.92
CA ILE A 92 -5.92 18.22 -8.42
C ILE A 92 -5.47 19.15 -9.55
N ASP A 93 -4.49 18.74 -10.38
CA ASP A 93 -4.04 19.53 -11.53
C ASP A 93 -5.18 19.79 -12.51
N ARG A 94 -5.99 18.78 -12.79
CA ARG A 94 -7.16 18.92 -13.63
C ARG A 94 -8.21 19.86 -13.04
N LEU A 95 -8.39 19.78 -11.72
CA LEU A 95 -9.41 20.58 -11.02
C LEU A 95 -9.13 22.09 -11.12
N TRP A 96 -7.87 22.51 -10.89
CA TRP A 96 -7.54 23.94 -10.98
C TRP A 96 -7.40 24.46 -12.43
N VAL A 97 -7.07 23.56 -13.40
CA VAL A 97 -6.95 23.94 -14.82
C VAL A 97 -8.34 24.10 -15.48
N LEU A 98 -9.27 23.20 -15.18
CA LEU A 98 -10.56 23.10 -15.86
C LEU A 98 -11.77 23.47 -15.00
N GLY A 99 -11.59 23.45 -13.67
CA GLY A 99 -12.66 23.67 -12.72
C GLY A 99 -12.85 25.15 -12.35
N THR A 100 -13.85 25.39 -11.53
CA THR A 100 -14.18 26.69 -10.94
C THR A 100 -14.04 26.63 -9.41
N PRO A 101 -13.79 27.75 -8.73
CA PRO A 101 -13.78 27.78 -7.29
C PRO A 101 -15.05 27.18 -6.68
N GLY A 102 -14.87 26.23 -5.76
CA GLY A 102 -15.96 25.42 -5.19
C GLY A 102 -16.07 24.01 -5.76
N ASP A 103 -15.48 23.73 -6.94
CA ASP A 103 -15.42 22.40 -7.49
C ASP A 103 -14.56 21.48 -6.59
N SER A 104 -14.93 20.22 -6.50
CA SER A 104 -14.29 19.24 -5.64
C SER A 104 -14.15 17.89 -6.31
N GLY A 105 -13.23 17.09 -5.83
CA GLY A 105 -13.07 15.69 -6.18
C GLY A 105 -12.76 14.87 -4.94
N SER A 106 -12.85 13.56 -5.07
CA SER A 106 -12.52 12.64 -3.99
C SER A 106 -11.70 11.46 -4.50
N LYS A 107 -10.76 11.00 -3.68
CA LYS A 107 -9.89 9.87 -3.97
C LYS A 107 -9.77 8.94 -2.78
N LEU A 108 -9.92 7.66 -3.01
CA LEU A 108 -9.67 6.64 -2.00
C LEU A 108 -8.18 6.32 -1.96
N LEU A 109 -7.56 6.53 -0.79
CA LEU A 109 -6.18 6.16 -0.52
C LEU A 109 -6.14 4.91 0.38
N PRO A 110 -5.40 3.85 -0.02
CA PRO A 110 -5.23 2.67 0.81
C PRO A 110 -4.21 3.00 1.92
N LEU A 111 -4.61 2.98 3.19
CA LEU A 111 -3.71 3.24 4.32
C LEU A 111 -3.15 1.97 4.97
N GLY A 112 -3.58 0.80 4.52
CA GLY A 112 -3.11 -0.49 5.04
C GLY A 112 -3.64 -1.64 4.20
N ALA A 113 -3.00 -2.80 4.30
CA ALA A 113 -3.56 -4.04 3.77
C ALA A 113 -4.68 -4.51 4.72
N ALA A 114 -5.86 -4.80 4.17
CA ALA A 114 -7.10 -5.06 4.92
C ALA A 114 -6.99 -6.19 5.98
N ASP A 115 -5.98 -7.06 5.90
CA ASP A 115 -5.85 -8.25 6.73
C ASP A 115 -4.59 -8.27 7.62
N ARG A 116 -3.85 -7.15 7.80
CA ARG A 116 -2.51 -7.22 8.41
C ARG A 116 -2.16 -6.10 9.38
N THR A 117 -1.24 -6.42 10.29
CA THR A 117 -0.67 -5.55 11.32
C THR A 117 0.18 -4.39 10.79
N SER A 118 0.53 -4.37 9.51
CA SER A 118 1.26 -3.29 8.87
C SER A 118 0.31 -2.16 8.49
N SER A 119 0.45 -1.04 9.15
CA SER A 119 -0.42 0.12 8.99
C SER A 119 0.31 1.29 8.36
N GLY A 120 -0.33 1.94 7.40
CA GLY A 120 0.04 3.25 6.93
C GLY A 120 -0.64 4.35 7.75
N THR A 121 0.02 5.48 7.81
CA THR A 121 -0.51 6.70 8.42
C THR A 121 -0.55 7.78 7.35
N LEU A 122 -1.68 8.44 7.20
CA LEU A 122 -1.86 9.62 6.35
C LEU A 122 -1.99 10.83 7.25
N SER A 123 -1.17 11.86 7.01
CA SER A 123 -1.27 13.13 7.70
C SER A 123 -1.28 14.29 6.72
N PHE A 124 -2.08 15.30 6.99
CA PHE A 124 -2.15 16.55 6.24
C PHE A 124 -2.70 17.67 7.14
N GLY A 125 -2.53 18.92 6.71
CA GLY A 125 -3.05 20.06 7.48
C GLY A 125 -2.26 21.33 7.19
N LYS A 126 -1.52 21.81 8.17
CA LYS A 126 -0.84 23.12 8.15
C LYS A 126 0.06 23.41 6.93
N GLY A 127 0.48 22.40 6.22
CA GLY A 127 1.31 22.57 5.02
C GLY A 127 2.71 23.11 5.29
N THR A 128 3.51 23.24 4.22
CA THR A 128 4.89 23.77 4.29
C THR A 128 4.90 25.28 4.01
N PRO A 129 5.41 26.13 4.90
CA PRO A 129 5.40 27.57 4.71
C PRO A 129 6.33 27.99 3.57
N ILE A 130 5.83 28.89 2.72
CA ILE A 130 6.59 29.58 1.67
C ILE A 130 6.50 31.09 1.89
N ARG A 131 7.59 31.79 1.55
CA ARG A 131 7.67 33.25 1.56
C ARG A 131 8.39 33.74 0.32
N PHE A 132 7.89 34.78 -0.30
CA PHE A 132 8.55 35.47 -1.41
C PHE A 132 8.16 36.92 -1.45
N SER A 133 9.05 37.74 -2.04
CA SER A 133 8.78 39.14 -2.39
C SER A 133 8.22 39.16 -3.82
N HIS A 134 7.33 40.09 -4.09
CA HIS A 134 6.78 40.35 -5.42
C HIS A 134 6.59 41.86 -5.61
N THR A 135 6.18 42.28 -6.80
CA THR A 135 6.10 43.69 -7.18
C THR A 135 5.32 44.57 -6.19
N GLU A 136 4.33 44.03 -5.49
CA GLU A 136 3.44 44.77 -4.58
C GLU A 136 3.76 44.55 -3.10
N GLY A 137 4.78 43.73 -2.75
CA GLY A 137 5.18 43.48 -1.37
C GLY A 137 5.66 42.08 -1.10
N GLU A 138 5.42 41.59 0.11
CA GLU A 138 5.75 40.22 0.52
C GLU A 138 4.48 39.34 0.60
N LYS A 139 4.62 38.10 0.18
CA LYS A 139 3.58 37.09 0.31
C LYS A 139 4.09 35.90 1.12
N THR A 140 3.27 35.46 2.04
CA THR A 140 3.45 34.17 2.75
C THR A 140 2.25 33.29 2.44
N ALA A 141 2.50 32.03 2.15
CA ALA A 141 1.47 31.00 1.93
C ALA A 141 1.96 29.67 2.49
N SER A 142 1.12 28.65 2.52
CA SER A 142 1.49 27.30 2.91
C SER A 142 1.25 26.34 1.75
N LEU A 143 2.28 25.61 1.31
CA LEU A 143 2.14 24.55 0.32
C LEU A 143 1.25 23.45 0.88
N LEU A 144 0.29 23.01 0.12
CA LEU A 144 -0.51 21.84 0.47
C LEU A 144 0.39 20.63 0.61
N ARG A 145 0.35 19.98 1.78
CA ARG A 145 1.18 18.83 2.07
C ARG A 145 0.32 17.67 2.58
N LEU A 146 0.57 16.49 2.01
CA LEU A 146 -0.06 15.23 2.36
C LEU A 146 1.02 14.18 2.50
N ASP A 147 1.25 13.68 3.71
CA ASP A 147 2.27 12.69 4.03
C ASP A 147 1.65 11.33 4.24
N TYR A 148 2.12 10.33 3.52
CA TYR A 148 1.84 8.94 3.76
C TYR A 148 3.08 8.22 4.25
N THR A 149 3.00 7.65 5.45
CA THR A 149 4.09 6.88 6.06
C THR A 149 3.65 5.45 6.24
N TYR A 150 4.44 4.51 5.71
CA TYR A 150 4.24 3.08 5.89
C TYR A 150 5.34 2.51 6.79
N ARG A 151 4.95 2.05 7.98
CA ARG A 151 5.91 1.73 9.05
C ARG A 151 6.79 0.53 8.76
N ALA A 152 6.28 -0.52 8.09
CA ALA A 152 7.02 -1.75 7.89
C ALA A 152 8.33 -1.57 7.12
N PHE A 153 8.40 -0.59 6.20
CA PHE A 153 9.59 -0.29 5.38
C PHE A 153 10.16 1.11 5.58
N GLN A 154 9.64 1.87 6.55
CA GLN A 154 9.97 3.31 6.69
C GLN A 154 9.78 4.07 5.36
N TYR A 155 8.77 3.66 4.60
CA TYR A 155 8.49 4.21 3.29
C TYR A 155 7.58 5.43 3.40
N HIS A 156 7.95 6.48 2.69
CA HIS A 156 7.21 7.73 2.68
C HIS A 156 6.82 8.10 1.26
N ILE A 157 5.56 8.49 1.09
CA ILE A 157 5.08 9.17 -0.10
C ILE A 157 4.57 10.53 0.36
N VAL A 158 5.03 11.58 -0.28
CA VAL A 158 4.64 12.95 0.06
C VAL A 158 4.14 13.65 -1.19
N TYR A 159 2.92 14.18 -1.10
CA TYR A 159 2.46 15.20 -2.01
C TYR A 159 2.74 16.55 -1.37
N GLU A 160 3.49 17.42 -2.01
CA GLU A 160 3.79 18.76 -1.51
C GLU A 160 3.77 19.78 -2.65
N GLY A 161 2.96 20.81 -2.52
CA GLY A 161 2.94 21.96 -3.43
C GLY A 161 2.63 21.65 -4.90
N GLY A 162 2.14 20.46 -5.22
CA GLY A 162 1.92 19.99 -6.59
C GLY A 162 2.97 19.02 -7.11
N ALA A 163 3.98 18.66 -6.30
CA ALA A 163 4.92 17.58 -6.58
C ALA A 163 4.58 16.33 -5.76
N VAL A 164 4.99 15.16 -6.24
CA VAL A 164 4.90 13.90 -5.50
C VAL A 164 6.31 13.34 -5.33
N PHE A 165 6.66 13.01 -4.10
CA PHE A 165 7.93 12.41 -3.71
C PHE A 165 7.69 11.00 -3.18
N SER A 166 8.62 10.09 -3.44
CA SER A 166 8.59 8.73 -2.96
C SER A 166 9.98 8.33 -2.48
N ALA A 167 10.10 7.92 -1.22
CA ALA A 167 11.38 7.53 -0.59
C ALA A 167 12.50 8.59 -0.73
N GLY A 168 12.14 9.88 -0.85
CA GLY A 168 13.09 10.98 -1.03
C GLY A 168 13.32 11.40 -2.48
N ASP A 169 12.93 10.59 -3.45
CA ASP A 169 13.05 10.87 -4.87
C ASP A 169 11.78 11.51 -5.43
N ILE A 170 11.93 12.25 -6.54
CA ILE A 170 10.80 12.87 -7.25
C ILE A 170 10.09 11.79 -8.06
N LEU A 171 8.83 11.53 -7.73
CA LEU A 171 7.97 10.65 -8.52
C LEU A 171 7.26 11.43 -9.64
N LEU A 172 6.70 12.60 -9.31
CA LEU A 172 6.07 13.51 -10.26
C LEU A 172 6.43 14.95 -9.91
N PRO A 173 6.94 15.74 -10.87
CA PRO A 173 7.28 17.13 -10.63
C PRO A 173 6.04 18.03 -10.48
N ALA A 174 6.22 19.18 -9.84
CA ALA A 174 5.24 20.25 -9.86
C ALA A 174 5.07 20.84 -11.28
N ALA A 175 3.97 21.53 -11.50
CA ALA A 175 3.75 22.25 -12.75
C ALA A 175 4.61 23.52 -12.78
N ALA A 176 5.77 23.42 -13.42
CA ALA A 176 6.70 24.54 -13.57
C ALA A 176 7.23 24.60 -15.00
N GLY A 177 7.47 25.80 -15.49
CA GLY A 177 8.13 26.09 -16.76
C GLY A 177 9.28 27.06 -16.53
N GLU A 178 9.96 27.52 -17.58
CA GLU A 178 11.16 28.37 -17.49
C GLU A 178 10.93 29.67 -16.70
N THR A 179 9.74 30.29 -16.84
CA THR A 179 9.44 31.59 -16.20
C THR A 179 8.18 31.55 -15.32
N LYS A 180 7.51 30.43 -15.26
CA LYS A 180 6.23 30.30 -14.54
C LYS A 180 6.20 29.04 -13.69
N ALA A 181 5.78 29.19 -12.43
CA ALA A 181 5.54 28.05 -11.54
C ALA A 181 4.12 28.08 -10.98
N VAL A 182 3.56 26.91 -10.77
CA VAL A 182 2.25 26.73 -10.14
C VAL A 182 2.46 25.95 -8.85
N LEU A 183 2.01 26.52 -7.74
CA LEU A 183 2.14 25.94 -6.42
C LEU A 183 0.76 25.69 -5.83
N ILE A 184 0.51 24.46 -5.43
CA ILE A 184 -0.74 24.09 -4.75
C ILE A 184 -0.58 24.41 -3.27
N CYS A 185 -1.44 25.28 -2.76
CA CYS A 185 -1.41 25.83 -1.40
C CYS A 185 -2.65 25.43 -0.61
N THR A 186 -2.57 25.66 0.69
CA THR A 186 -3.70 25.48 1.62
C THR A 186 -3.75 26.61 2.62
N ASP A 187 -4.97 26.95 3.07
CA ASP A 187 -5.21 27.83 4.20
C ASP A 187 -5.59 27.04 5.48
N GLN A 188 -5.44 25.70 5.45
CA GLN A 188 -5.72 24.86 6.62
C GLN A 188 -4.69 25.06 7.72
N THR A 189 -5.16 25.11 8.96
CA THR A 189 -4.34 25.28 10.16
C THR A 189 -4.32 24.02 11.03
N ASP A 190 -5.33 23.18 10.91
CA ASP A 190 -5.52 21.99 11.73
C ASP A 190 -4.90 20.78 11.06
N ASP A 191 -4.12 20.00 11.82
CA ASP A 191 -3.56 18.74 11.35
C ASP A 191 -4.55 17.62 11.50
N VAL A 192 -4.65 16.80 10.47
CA VAL A 192 -5.47 15.57 10.42
C VAL A 192 -4.54 14.38 10.28
N ILE A 193 -4.76 13.36 11.11
CA ILE A 193 -3.99 12.11 11.06
C ILE A 193 -4.99 10.94 11.00
N LEU A 194 -4.86 10.13 9.97
CA LEU A 194 -5.63 8.89 9.78
C LEU A 194 -4.69 7.70 9.71
N ALA A 195 -5.07 6.60 10.31
CA ALA A 195 -4.26 5.39 10.33
C ALA A 195 -5.12 4.13 10.20
N ASN A 196 -4.54 3.09 9.64
CA ASN A 196 -5.03 1.70 9.62
C ASN A 196 -6.29 1.41 8.80
N THR A 197 -6.98 2.40 8.29
CA THR A 197 -8.18 2.21 7.46
C THR A 197 -8.02 2.97 6.14
N PRO A 198 -8.63 2.50 5.05
CA PRO A 198 -8.68 3.29 3.83
C PRO A 198 -9.26 4.67 4.11
N ALA A 199 -8.70 5.70 3.51
CA ALA A 199 -9.18 7.07 3.67
C ALA A 199 -9.73 7.61 2.36
N ALA A 200 -10.94 8.15 2.38
CA ALA A 200 -11.45 8.97 1.29
C ALA A 200 -10.95 10.41 1.49
N VAL A 201 -10.04 10.83 0.63
CA VAL A 201 -9.52 12.21 0.62
C VAL A 201 -10.31 13.01 -0.40
N THR A 202 -11.02 14.01 0.10
CA THR A 202 -11.75 14.99 -0.71
C THR A 202 -10.93 16.27 -0.79
N TYR A 203 -10.74 16.78 -1.99
CA TYR A 203 -10.03 18.03 -2.27
C TYR A 203 -10.98 19.00 -2.94
N MET A 204 -10.91 20.26 -2.54
CA MET A 204 -11.79 21.32 -3.05
C MET A 204 -10.94 22.51 -3.47
N PHE A 205 -11.13 22.96 -4.71
CA PHE A 205 -10.50 24.16 -5.25
C PHE A 205 -11.16 25.42 -4.68
N GLN A 206 -10.38 26.35 -4.10
CA GLN A 206 -10.89 27.55 -3.48
C GLN A 206 -10.73 28.79 -4.35
N LYS A 207 -9.48 29.06 -4.72
CA LYS A 207 -9.12 30.27 -5.46
C LYS A 207 -7.74 30.12 -6.11
N THR A 208 -7.43 31.03 -6.99
CA THR A 208 -6.10 31.20 -7.60
C THR A 208 -5.63 32.63 -7.42
N GLU A 209 -4.36 32.81 -7.06
CA GLU A 209 -3.70 34.10 -6.99
C GLU A 209 -2.41 34.05 -7.81
N THR A 210 -2.17 35.05 -8.65
CA THR A 210 -0.96 35.10 -9.51
C THR A 210 -0.12 36.35 -9.17
N PHE A 211 1.15 36.11 -8.98
CA PHE A 211 2.13 37.13 -8.62
C PHE A 211 3.24 37.20 -9.67
N SER A 212 3.72 38.41 -9.96
CA SER A 212 4.80 38.67 -10.91
C SER A 212 5.95 39.43 -10.23
N GLY A 213 7.15 39.39 -10.84
CA GLY A 213 8.34 40.01 -10.27
C GLY A 213 8.75 39.30 -8.97
N ILE A 214 8.86 37.97 -9.01
CA ILE A 214 9.18 37.16 -7.86
C ILE A 214 10.67 37.29 -7.52
N GLU A 215 10.92 37.62 -6.28
CA GLU A 215 12.26 37.68 -5.70
C GLU A 215 12.29 36.99 -4.33
N ASN A 216 13.47 36.53 -3.91
CA ASN A 216 13.72 35.97 -2.57
C ASN A 216 12.75 34.84 -2.18
N LEU A 217 12.41 33.98 -3.12
CA LEU A 217 11.52 32.81 -2.82
C LEU A 217 12.22 31.86 -1.86
N GLN A 218 11.61 31.63 -0.71
CA GLN A 218 12.10 30.77 0.34
C GLN A 218 11.03 29.75 0.72
N ILE A 219 11.42 28.50 0.76
CA ILE A 219 10.63 27.40 1.31
C ILE A 219 11.38 26.91 2.54
N ALA A 220 10.88 27.30 3.70
CA ALA A 220 11.42 26.83 4.97
C ALA A 220 10.79 25.50 5.35
N GLU A 221 11.52 24.67 6.09
CA GLU A 221 11.00 23.46 6.73
C GLU A 221 10.58 22.32 5.78
N SER A 222 10.87 22.40 4.47
CA SER A 222 10.66 21.27 3.57
C SER A 222 11.88 20.36 3.51
N PRO A 223 11.71 19.03 3.65
CA PRO A 223 12.77 18.05 3.34
C PRO A 223 13.21 18.12 1.87
N TYR A 224 12.38 18.69 1.01
CA TYR A 224 12.59 18.82 -0.44
C TYR A 224 12.98 20.25 -0.85
N SER A 225 13.52 21.03 0.06
CA SER A 225 13.91 22.42 -0.19
C SER A 225 14.86 22.60 -1.37
N GLY A 226 15.79 21.65 -1.60
CA GLY A 226 16.67 21.65 -2.78
C GLY A 226 15.88 21.54 -4.09
N TYR A 227 14.94 20.61 -4.17
CA TYR A 227 14.06 20.48 -5.33
C TYR A 227 13.28 21.78 -5.61
N TRP A 228 12.73 22.40 -4.56
CA TRP A 228 11.98 23.63 -4.72
C TRP A 228 12.86 24.79 -5.14
N GLN A 229 14.08 24.91 -4.62
CA GLN A 229 15.03 25.91 -5.05
C GLN A 229 15.35 25.79 -6.53
N ASP A 230 15.62 24.58 -7.02
CA ASP A 230 15.92 24.33 -8.42
C ASP A 230 14.69 24.57 -9.32
N THR A 231 13.50 24.10 -8.90
CA THR A 231 12.26 24.21 -9.68
C THR A 231 11.78 25.66 -9.81
N LEU A 232 12.00 26.47 -8.78
CA LEU A 232 11.52 27.84 -8.71
C LEU A 232 12.59 28.86 -9.11
N ALA A 233 13.83 28.39 -9.35
CA ALA A 233 14.91 29.23 -9.81
C ALA A 233 14.56 29.85 -11.18
N GLY A 234 14.56 31.19 -11.22
CA GLY A 234 14.24 31.93 -12.46
C GLY A 234 12.75 32.10 -12.77
N SER A 235 11.85 31.66 -11.89
CA SER A 235 10.42 31.92 -12.05
C SER A 235 10.11 33.40 -11.90
N GLU A 236 9.65 34.04 -12.95
CA GLU A 236 9.20 35.46 -12.94
C GLU A 236 7.76 35.57 -12.43
N THR A 237 6.97 34.50 -12.58
CA THR A 237 5.57 34.49 -12.20
C THR A 237 5.28 33.21 -11.38
N VAL A 238 4.62 33.39 -10.26
CA VAL A 238 4.13 32.27 -9.41
C VAL A 238 2.63 32.36 -9.29
N THR A 239 1.96 31.26 -9.60
CA THR A 239 0.52 31.08 -9.40
C THR A 239 0.29 30.20 -8.20
N LEU A 240 -0.38 30.73 -7.17
CA LEU A 240 -0.83 29.98 -6.00
C LEU A 240 -2.25 29.49 -6.25
N VAL A 241 -2.44 28.20 -6.17
CA VAL A 241 -3.74 27.53 -6.28
C VAL A 241 -4.12 27.01 -4.90
N TYR A 242 -5.14 27.58 -4.29
CA TYR A 242 -5.58 27.19 -2.95
C TYR A 242 -6.56 26.05 -3.00
N CYS A 243 -6.23 24.97 -2.30
CA CYS A 243 -7.07 23.79 -2.15
C CYS A 243 -7.22 23.45 -0.66
N THR A 244 -8.42 23.02 -0.29
CA THR A 244 -8.70 22.47 1.04
C THR A 244 -8.85 20.96 0.93
N LEU A 245 -8.26 20.23 1.90
CA LEU A 245 -8.40 18.79 2.01
C LEU A 245 -9.33 18.42 3.17
N PHE A 246 -10.14 17.42 2.93
CA PHE A 246 -10.91 16.71 3.95
C PHE A 246 -10.61 15.23 3.79
N ALA A 247 -10.54 14.48 4.88
CA ALA A 247 -10.44 13.05 4.79
C ALA A 247 -11.28 12.36 5.84
N GLU A 248 -11.89 11.27 5.43
CA GLU A 248 -12.71 10.42 6.27
C GLU A 248 -12.21 8.98 6.17
N ALA A 249 -12.17 8.29 7.31
CA ALA A 249 -11.91 6.87 7.33
C ALA A 249 -13.10 6.12 6.69
N VAL A 250 -12.80 5.23 5.75
CA VAL A 250 -13.81 4.40 5.12
C VAL A 250 -13.83 3.05 5.86
N PRO A 251 -14.99 2.65 6.42
CA PRO A 251 -15.11 1.42 7.19
C PRO A 251 -14.92 0.14 6.35
#